data_26da0f387545b0f5f6719c9556f49ef1
#
_entry.id   26da0f387545b0f5f6719c9556f49ef1
#
_cell.length_a   1.000
_cell.length_b   1.000
_cell.length_c   1.000
_cell.angle_alpha   90.00
_cell.angle_beta   90.00
_cell.angle_gamma   90.00
#
_symmetry.space_group_name_H-M   'P 1'
#
loop_
_entity.id
_entity.type
_entity.pdbx_description
1 polymer ?
#
loop_
_entity_poly.entity_id
_entity_poly.type
_entity_poly.pdbx_seq_one_letter_code
_entity_poly.pdbx_strand_id
1 'polypeptide(L)'
;KNLKGWDEAVTDGTISNILQQTLAFIQNNTKKSTYINPNTGLREDRCEYPLKAIREIILNALIHRDYSIFTENDPIRVEIYNDRIEISNPGGLYGRLKIDELGKVKSDVRNPYIASILEILEVTENRYSGIPTIYNEMKKAKLMAPKFENQRGVFKVTLYNSNIEESMNYEFIDKIKEVCKQPRTKDY
;
A
#
# COMPACT_ATOMS: atom_id res chain seq x y z
N LYS A 1 17.49 1.14 6.38
CA LYS A 1 16.52 1.21 5.25
C LYS A 1 17.17 0.52 4.06
N ASN A 2 16.83 -0.73 3.81
CA ASN A 2 17.39 -1.46 2.67
C ASN A 2 16.36 -1.41 1.54
N LEU A 3 16.50 -0.45 0.63
CA LEU A 3 15.86 -0.47 -0.68
C LEU A 3 16.28 -1.75 -1.40
N LYS A 4 15.33 -2.42 -2.03
CA LYS A 4 15.57 -3.67 -2.75
C LYS A 4 16.10 -3.36 -4.15
N GLY A 5 17.42 -3.26 -4.28
CA GLY A 5 18.07 -3.01 -5.56
C GLY A 5 17.96 -1.54 -6.02
N TRP A 6 18.58 -1.25 -7.17
CA TRP A 6 18.58 0.06 -7.83
C TRP A 6 17.86 -0.03 -9.17
N ASP A 7 16.59 -0.49 -9.14
CA ASP A 7 15.78 -0.49 -10.35
C ASP A 7 14.85 0.71 -10.26
N GLU A 8 14.99 1.67 -11.17
CA GLU A 8 14.21 2.89 -11.22
C GLU A 8 13.46 2.95 -12.55
N ALA A 9 12.17 3.27 -12.50
CA ALA A 9 11.36 3.50 -13.67
C ALA A 9 10.50 4.75 -13.49
N VAL A 10 10.44 5.58 -14.52
CA VAL A 10 9.50 6.69 -14.62
C VAL A 10 8.37 6.27 -15.55
N THR A 11 7.13 6.40 -15.07
CA THR A 11 5.94 6.10 -15.87
C THR A 11 5.21 7.39 -16.20
N ASP A 12 4.85 7.55 -17.47
CA ASP A 12 4.11 8.70 -17.98
C ASP A 12 3.01 8.28 -18.97
N GLY A 13 2.26 9.24 -19.48
CA GLY A 13 1.21 9.04 -20.45
C GLY A 13 -0.19 9.02 -19.86
N THR A 14 -1.08 8.18 -20.40
CA THR A 14 -2.46 8.08 -19.92
C THR A 14 -2.53 7.38 -18.56
N ILE A 15 -3.56 7.68 -17.76
CA ILE A 15 -3.76 7.04 -16.45
C ILE A 15 -3.78 5.51 -16.55
N SER A 16 -4.40 4.95 -17.61
CA SER A 16 -4.40 3.50 -17.85
C SER A 16 -2.99 2.95 -18.08
N ASN A 17 -2.17 3.67 -18.87
CA ASN A 17 -0.78 3.26 -19.13
C ASN A 17 0.07 3.35 -17.84
N ILE A 18 -0.04 4.45 -17.11
CA ILE A 18 0.64 4.65 -15.83
C ILE A 18 0.28 3.51 -14.86
N LEU A 19 -1.01 3.19 -14.73
CA LEU A 19 -1.46 2.09 -13.89
C LEU A 19 -0.85 0.74 -14.30
N GLN A 20 -0.91 0.39 -15.59
CA GLN A 20 -0.38 -0.87 -16.10
C GLN A 20 1.14 -0.97 -15.92
N GLN A 21 1.88 0.06 -16.28
CA GLN A 21 3.34 0.11 -16.16
C GLN A 21 3.77 0.00 -14.68
N THR A 22 3.09 0.74 -13.79
CA THR A 22 3.39 0.70 -12.35
C THR A 22 3.09 -0.68 -11.75
N LEU A 23 1.98 -1.30 -12.12
CA LEU A 23 1.65 -2.67 -11.67
C LEU A 23 2.68 -3.68 -12.18
N ALA A 24 3.07 -3.59 -13.46
CA ALA A 24 4.10 -4.46 -14.03
C ALA A 24 5.45 -4.29 -13.34
N PHE A 25 5.86 -3.04 -13.06
CA PHE A 25 7.08 -2.74 -12.31
C PHE A 25 7.06 -3.37 -10.92
N ILE A 26 5.98 -3.20 -10.17
CA ILE A 26 5.84 -3.80 -8.83
C ILE A 26 5.88 -5.33 -8.91
N GLN A 27 5.17 -5.94 -9.86
CA GLN A 27 5.18 -7.40 -10.03
C GLN A 27 6.55 -7.97 -10.37
N ASN A 28 7.36 -7.23 -11.13
CA ASN A 28 8.70 -7.65 -11.53
C ASN A 28 9.73 -7.47 -10.40
N ASN A 29 9.48 -6.52 -9.50
CA ASN A 29 10.38 -6.16 -8.41
C ASN A 29 9.95 -6.72 -7.03
N THR A 30 8.86 -7.50 -6.96
CA THR A 30 8.41 -8.19 -5.76
C THR A 30 8.55 -9.70 -5.90
N LYS A 31 8.60 -10.39 -4.76
CA LYS A 31 8.74 -11.85 -4.74
C LYS A 31 7.47 -12.52 -5.25
N LYS A 32 7.66 -13.59 -6.01
CA LYS A 32 6.59 -14.52 -6.38
C LYS A 32 6.85 -15.82 -5.65
N SER A 33 5.88 -16.32 -4.92
CA SER A 33 5.92 -17.64 -4.31
C SER A 33 4.95 -18.55 -5.05
N THR A 34 5.36 -19.80 -5.22
CA THR A 34 4.49 -20.84 -5.78
C THR A 34 3.97 -21.68 -4.63
N TYR A 35 2.67 -21.94 -4.59
CA TYR A 35 2.10 -22.89 -3.65
C TYR A 35 1.15 -23.86 -4.36
N ILE A 36 0.99 -25.06 -3.82
CA ILE A 36 0.01 -26.01 -4.30
C ILE A 36 -1.28 -25.80 -3.51
N ASN A 37 -2.36 -25.47 -4.20
CA ASN A 37 -3.67 -25.30 -3.58
C ASN A 37 -4.14 -26.65 -3.04
N PRO A 38 -4.35 -26.81 -1.72
CA PRO A 38 -4.71 -28.09 -1.12
C PRO A 38 -6.08 -28.61 -1.56
N ASN A 39 -6.98 -27.73 -2.04
CA ASN A 39 -8.32 -28.11 -2.46
C ASN A 39 -8.37 -28.56 -3.93
N THR A 40 -7.53 -28.01 -4.79
CA THR A 40 -7.54 -28.28 -6.24
C THR A 40 -6.34 -29.12 -6.69
N GLY A 41 -5.29 -29.22 -5.87
CA GLY A 41 -4.02 -29.85 -6.23
C GLY A 41 -3.22 -29.07 -7.29
N LEU A 42 -3.69 -27.92 -7.73
CA LEU A 42 -3.06 -27.11 -8.76
C LEU A 42 -2.01 -26.16 -8.18
N ARG A 43 -0.99 -25.93 -8.99
CA ARG A 43 0.03 -24.91 -8.71
C ARG A 43 -0.56 -23.51 -8.91
N GLU A 44 -0.42 -22.66 -7.90
CA GLU A 44 -0.81 -21.26 -7.95
C GLU A 44 0.40 -20.38 -7.61
N ASP A 45 0.61 -19.32 -8.43
CA ASP A 45 1.64 -18.33 -8.15
C ASP A 45 1.03 -17.18 -7.34
N ARG A 46 1.61 -16.91 -6.18
CA ARG A 46 1.24 -15.78 -5.32
C ARG A 46 2.21 -14.63 -5.46
N CYS A 47 1.68 -13.46 -5.72
CA CYS A 47 2.44 -12.22 -5.56
C CYS A 47 2.64 -11.92 -4.08
N GLU A 48 3.77 -11.29 -3.74
CA GLU A 48 4.12 -10.85 -2.39
C GLU A 48 3.05 -9.93 -1.78
N TYR A 49 2.40 -9.13 -2.61
CA TYR A 49 1.29 -8.26 -2.25
C TYR A 49 0.05 -8.56 -3.10
N PRO A 50 -1.17 -8.40 -2.55
CA PRO A 50 -2.40 -8.53 -3.32
C PRO A 50 -2.48 -7.45 -4.41
N LEU A 51 -2.47 -7.86 -5.68
CA LEU A 51 -2.48 -6.92 -6.81
C LEU A 51 -3.71 -6.02 -6.81
N LYS A 52 -4.85 -6.52 -6.34
CA LYS A 52 -6.08 -5.73 -6.23
C LYS A 52 -5.90 -4.59 -5.22
N ALA A 53 -5.22 -4.82 -4.10
CA ALA A 53 -4.91 -3.77 -3.12
C ALA A 53 -3.97 -2.72 -3.72
N ILE A 54 -2.88 -3.15 -4.38
CA ILE A 54 -1.93 -2.23 -5.02
C ILE A 54 -2.62 -1.40 -6.10
N ARG A 55 -3.41 -2.04 -6.97
CA ARG A 55 -4.17 -1.36 -8.02
C ARG A 55 -5.05 -0.25 -7.44
N GLU A 56 -5.76 -0.55 -6.36
CA GLU A 56 -6.64 0.39 -5.70
C GLU A 56 -5.87 1.57 -5.08
N ILE A 57 -4.71 1.32 -4.48
CA ILE A 57 -3.86 2.39 -3.93
C ILE A 57 -3.34 3.31 -5.03
N ILE A 58 -2.90 2.76 -6.17
CA ILE A 58 -2.40 3.56 -7.29
C ILE A 58 -3.53 4.39 -7.90
N LEU A 59 -4.71 3.82 -8.10
CA LEU A 59 -5.88 4.55 -8.61
C LEU A 59 -6.28 5.68 -7.65
N ASN A 60 -6.33 5.42 -6.35
CA ASN A 60 -6.60 6.45 -5.35
C ASN A 60 -5.52 7.54 -5.36
N ALA A 61 -4.25 7.19 -5.52
CA ALA A 61 -3.18 8.17 -5.65
C ALA A 61 -3.38 9.06 -6.89
N LEU A 62 -3.71 8.49 -8.04
CA LEU A 62 -3.96 9.23 -9.28
C LEU A 62 -5.20 10.13 -9.19
N ILE A 63 -6.31 9.62 -8.59
CA ILE A 63 -7.55 10.38 -8.42
C ILE A 63 -7.38 11.53 -7.42
N HIS A 64 -6.64 11.32 -6.35
CA HIS A 64 -6.51 12.28 -5.25
C HIS A 64 -5.21 13.08 -5.26
N ARG A 65 -4.32 12.89 -6.26
CA ARG A 65 -3.12 13.71 -6.42
C ARG A 65 -3.48 15.19 -6.52
N ASP A 66 -2.69 16.03 -5.88
CA ASP A 66 -2.72 17.45 -6.14
C ASP A 66 -2.00 17.73 -7.46
N TYR A 67 -2.74 18.20 -8.47
CA TYR A 67 -2.22 18.59 -9.79
C TYR A 67 -1.99 20.09 -9.90
N SER A 68 -1.92 20.81 -8.78
CA SER A 68 -1.61 22.25 -8.78
C SER A 68 -0.13 22.51 -9.08
N ILE A 69 0.19 23.75 -9.42
CA ILE A 69 1.55 24.20 -9.65
C ILE A 69 2.48 23.98 -8.45
N PHE A 70 1.93 23.92 -7.24
CA PHE A 70 2.71 23.72 -6.01
C PHE A 70 3.29 22.32 -5.86
N THR A 71 2.75 21.35 -6.58
CA THR A 71 3.15 19.93 -6.55
C THR A 71 3.58 19.41 -7.92
N GLU A 72 3.80 20.29 -8.87
CA GLU A 72 4.15 19.94 -10.25
C GLU A 72 5.40 19.05 -10.33
N ASN A 73 6.41 19.35 -9.51
CA ASN A 73 7.67 18.61 -9.45
C ASN A 73 7.67 17.44 -8.44
N ASP A 74 6.55 17.18 -7.77
CA ASP A 74 6.42 16.11 -6.80
C ASP A 74 5.62 14.94 -7.41
N PRO A 75 6.29 13.89 -7.95
CA PRO A 75 5.57 12.75 -8.51
C PRO A 75 4.94 11.88 -7.42
N ILE A 76 3.97 11.05 -7.81
CA ILE A 76 3.61 9.88 -7.01
C ILE A 76 4.83 8.97 -6.98
N ARG A 77 5.23 8.50 -5.79
CA ARG A 77 6.41 7.64 -5.61
C ARG A 77 5.97 6.28 -5.11
N VAL A 78 6.54 5.25 -5.70
CA VAL A 78 6.42 3.86 -5.26
C VAL A 78 7.82 3.38 -4.86
N GLU A 79 8.00 3.05 -3.60
CA GLU A 79 9.27 2.60 -3.04
C GLU A 79 9.12 1.17 -2.54
N ILE A 80 9.93 0.25 -3.06
CA ILE A 80 9.90 -1.17 -2.70
C ILE A 80 11.08 -1.47 -1.78
N TYR A 81 10.77 -1.91 -0.57
CA TYR A 81 11.73 -2.34 0.45
C TYR A 81 11.68 -3.86 0.62
N ASN A 82 12.61 -4.42 1.36
CA ASN A 82 12.65 -5.87 1.62
C ASN A 82 11.45 -6.37 2.44
N ASP A 83 10.85 -5.49 3.25
CA ASP A 83 9.80 -5.79 4.22
C ASP A 83 8.46 -5.10 3.92
N ARG A 84 8.44 -4.15 2.98
CA ARG A 84 7.25 -3.34 2.68
C ARG A 84 7.32 -2.65 1.33
N ILE A 85 6.18 -2.18 0.88
CA ILE A 85 6.04 -1.21 -0.21
C ILE A 85 5.41 0.06 0.34
N GLU A 86 5.97 1.22 -0.02
CA GLU A 86 5.45 2.55 0.33
C GLU A 86 5.00 3.27 -0.94
N ILE A 87 3.77 3.81 -0.92
CA ILE A 87 3.22 4.61 -2.02
C ILE A 87 2.88 5.98 -1.46
N SER A 88 3.58 7.02 -1.95
CA SER A 88 3.45 8.39 -1.49
C SER A 88 2.81 9.25 -2.56
N ASN A 89 1.81 10.04 -2.16
CA ASN A 89 1.01 10.89 -3.04
C ASN A 89 1.06 12.35 -2.56
N PRO A 90 1.50 13.31 -3.38
CA PRO A 90 1.47 14.72 -3.02
C PRO A 90 0.04 15.28 -2.94
N GLY A 91 -0.16 16.19 -1.98
CA GLY A 91 -1.42 16.87 -1.74
C GLY A 91 -2.15 16.47 -0.46
N GLY A 92 -1.71 15.42 0.24
CA GLY A 92 -2.31 14.98 1.49
C GLY A 92 -3.79 14.55 1.35
N LEU A 93 -4.49 14.38 2.47
CA LEU A 93 -5.94 14.14 2.48
C LEU A 93 -6.70 15.38 2.02
N TYR A 94 -7.75 15.16 1.21
CA TYR A 94 -8.58 16.23 0.67
C TYR A 94 -9.86 16.43 1.48
N GLY A 95 -10.28 17.70 1.58
CA GLY A 95 -11.49 18.09 2.26
C GLY A 95 -11.37 18.00 3.79
N ARG A 96 -12.43 17.51 4.45
CA ARG A 96 -12.54 17.42 5.92
C ARG A 96 -12.16 16.04 6.47
N LEU A 97 -11.77 15.11 5.59
CA LEU A 97 -11.50 13.72 5.93
C LEU A 97 -10.29 13.60 6.86
N LYS A 98 -10.43 12.83 7.93
CA LYS A 98 -9.33 12.48 8.84
C LYS A 98 -8.85 11.05 8.58
N ILE A 99 -7.63 10.75 9.03
CA ILE A 99 -7.02 9.41 8.86
C ILE A 99 -7.87 8.31 9.50
N ASP A 100 -8.40 8.55 10.68
CA ASP A 100 -9.24 7.61 11.43
C ASP A 100 -10.63 7.37 10.83
N GLU A 101 -11.05 8.23 9.91
CA GLU A 101 -12.32 8.15 9.18
C GLU A 101 -12.19 7.45 7.83
N LEU A 102 -10.95 7.15 7.39
CA LEU A 102 -10.69 6.50 6.12
C LEU A 102 -11.46 5.17 5.97
N GLY A 103 -12.24 5.06 4.89
CA GLY A 103 -13.06 3.88 4.60
C GLY A 103 -14.33 3.75 5.45
N LYS A 104 -14.59 4.66 6.38
CA LYS A 104 -15.78 4.68 7.25
C LYS A 104 -16.82 5.70 6.81
N VAL A 105 -16.36 6.81 6.24
CA VAL A 105 -17.21 7.89 5.76
C VAL A 105 -16.99 8.14 4.28
N LYS A 106 -17.97 8.77 3.64
CA LYS A 106 -17.84 9.22 2.26
C LYS A 106 -16.78 10.31 2.18
N SER A 107 -15.75 10.09 1.38
CA SER A 107 -14.68 11.08 1.15
C SER A 107 -15.04 12.04 0.01
N ASP A 108 -14.58 13.27 0.13
CA ASP A 108 -14.55 14.21 -0.97
C ASP A 108 -13.51 13.78 -2.00
N VAL A 109 -13.83 13.97 -3.29
CA VAL A 109 -12.92 13.63 -4.38
C VAL A 109 -12.19 14.90 -4.82
N ARG A 110 -10.84 14.90 -4.78
CA ARG A 110 -10.05 16.06 -5.21
C ARG A 110 -10.21 16.36 -6.69
N ASN A 111 -10.21 15.32 -7.53
CA ASN A 111 -10.29 15.44 -8.99
C ASN A 111 -11.54 14.70 -9.52
N PRO A 112 -12.75 15.29 -9.40
CA PRO A 112 -14.00 14.60 -9.73
C PRO A 112 -14.11 14.23 -11.21
N TYR A 113 -13.54 15.03 -12.12
CA TYR A 113 -13.51 14.71 -13.56
C TYR A 113 -12.68 13.47 -13.85
N ILE A 114 -11.49 13.34 -13.24
CA ILE A 114 -10.65 12.14 -13.38
C ILE A 114 -11.40 10.91 -12.86
N ALA A 115 -12.00 11.02 -11.68
CA ALA A 115 -12.78 9.93 -11.10
C ALA A 115 -13.94 9.50 -12.00
N SER A 116 -14.68 10.45 -12.57
CA SER A 116 -15.80 10.17 -13.48
C SER A 116 -15.36 9.50 -14.79
N ILE A 117 -14.25 9.94 -15.36
CA ILE A 117 -13.69 9.33 -16.59
C ILE A 117 -13.26 7.88 -16.30
N LEU A 118 -12.57 7.63 -15.19
CA LEU A 118 -12.15 6.27 -14.83
C LEU A 118 -13.33 5.33 -14.54
N GLU A 119 -14.42 5.85 -14.03
CA GLU A 119 -15.67 5.11 -13.85
C GLU A 119 -16.32 4.77 -15.20
N ILE A 120 -16.42 5.73 -16.12
CA ILE A 120 -16.96 5.50 -17.47
C ILE A 120 -16.11 4.46 -18.23
N LEU A 121 -14.79 4.49 -18.06
CA LEU A 121 -13.87 3.53 -18.68
C LEU A 121 -13.81 2.19 -17.94
N GLU A 122 -14.64 1.97 -16.94
CA GLU A 122 -14.68 0.76 -16.10
C GLU A 122 -13.32 0.42 -15.46
N VAL A 123 -12.47 1.42 -15.29
CA VAL A 123 -11.16 1.27 -14.63
C VAL A 123 -11.32 1.18 -13.11
N THR A 124 -12.39 1.78 -12.55
CA THR A 124 -12.74 1.70 -11.13
C THR A 124 -14.08 0.99 -10.95
N GLU A 125 -14.16 0.08 -9.98
CA GLU A 125 -15.40 -0.71 -9.75
C GLU A 125 -16.47 0.08 -8.99
N ASN A 126 -16.08 0.91 -7.99
CA ASN A 126 -17.01 1.71 -7.17
C ASN A 126 -16.27 2.84 -6.45
N ARG A 127 -16.83 4.05 -6.41
CA ARG A 127 -16.22 5.25 -5.80
C ARG A 127 -15.93 5.18 -4.29
N TYR A 128 -16.52 4.22 -3.57
CA TYR A 128 -16.46 4.20 -2.10
C TYR A 128 -15.90 2.91 -1.50
N SER A 129 -15.47 1.98 -2.34
CA SER A 129 -14.98 0.67 -1.88
C SER A 129 -13.46 0.57 -1.77
N GLY A 130 -12.71 1.61 -2.16
CA GLY A 130 -11.26 1.57 -2.29
C GLY A 130 -10.52 1.20 -1.02
N ILE A 131 -10.67 1.99 0.04
CA ILE A 131 -10.01 1.72 1.33
C ILE A 131 -10.46 0.39 1.95
N PRO A 132 -11.78 0.08 2.04
CA PRO A 132 -12.24 -1.24 2.47
C PRO A 132 -11.67 -2.39 1.64
N THR A 133 -11.55 -2.22 0.32
CA THR A 133 -10.95 -3.24 -0.57
C THR A 133 -9.49 -3.51 -0.19
N ILE A 134 -8.69 -2.46 0.03
CA ILE A 134 -7.28 -2.60 0.45
C ILE A 134 -7.19 -3.43 1.74
N TYR A 135 -7.97 -3.08 2.78
CA TYR A 135 -7.99 -3.82 4.04
C TYR A 135 -8.40 -5.29 3.84
N ASN A 136 -9.45 -5.55 3.06
CA ASN A 136 -9.97 -6.89 2.82
C ASN A 136 -8.97 -7.77 2.06
N GLU A 137 -8.30 -7.22 1.04
CA GLU A 137 -7.33 -7.97 0.25
C GLU A 137 -6.07 -8.29 1.07
N MET A 138 -5.58 -7.36 1.91
CA MET A 138 -4.48 -7.63 2.84
C MET A 138 -4.86 -8.72 3.85
N LYS A 139 -6.07 -8.64 4.43
CA LYS A 139 -6.59 -9.66 5.36
C LYS A 139 -6.73 -11.03 4.71
N LYS A 140 -7.26 -11.13 3.48
CA LYS A 140 -7.36 -12.40 2.72
C LYS A 140 -5.98 -13.00 2.46
N ALA A 141 -4.98 -12.17 2.20
CA ALA A 141 -3.60 -12.60 2.01
C ALA A 141 -2.89 -12.96 3.33
N LYS A 142 -3.55 -12.79 4.48
CA LYS A 142 -3.00 -12.95 5.84
C LYS A 142 -1.80 -12.04 6.14
N LEU A 143 -1.72 -10.90 5.48
CA LEU A 143 -0.71 -9.87 5.67
C LEU A 143 -1.17 -8.86 6.73
N MET A 144 -0.22 -8.09 7.25
CA MET A 144 -0.50 -7.00 8.20
C MET A 144 -1.47 -5.98 7.58
N ALA A 145 -2.25 -5.33 8.42
CA ALA A 145 -3.13 -4.25 7.99
C ALA A 145 -2.33 -3.11 7.33
N PRO A 146 -2.90 -2.46 6.29
CA PRO A 146 -2.26 -1.33 5.65
C PRO A 146 -2.12 -0.17 6.64
N LYS A 147 -1.00 0.56 6.58
CA LYS A 147 -0.78 1.78 7.35
C LYS A 147 -1.01 2.99 6.45
N PHE A 148 -1.79 3.96 6.93
CA PHE A 148 -2.05 5.22 6.24
C PHE A 148 -1.48 6.37 7.07
N GLU A 149 -0.78 7.29 6.42
CA GLU A 149 -0.17 8.46 7.03
C GLU A 149 -0.45 9.70 6.19
N ASN A 150 -0.73 10.81 6.86
CA ASN A 150 -0.94 12.12 6.23
C ASN A 150 -0.07 13.15 6.93
N GLN A 151 1.07 13.47 6.35
CA GLN A 151 2.05 14.36 6.96
C GLN A 151 2.64 15.32 5.94
N ARG A 152 2.77 16.58 6.30
CA ARG A 152 3.44 17.62 5.48
C ARG A 152 2.93 17.70 4.04
N GLY A 153 1.63 17.56 3.83
CA GLY A 153 1.04 17.61 2.49
C GLY A 153 1.26 16.36 1.64
N VAL A 154 1.73 15.27 2.23
CA VAL A 154 1.90 13.97 1.54
C VAL A 154 1.01 12.94 2.22
N PHE A 155 0.23 12.22 1.42
CA PHE A 155 -0.48 11.03 1.85
C PHE A 155 0.31 9.79 1.49
N LYS A 156 0.58 8.93 2.47
CA LYS A 156 1.39 7.73 2.28
C LYS A 156 0.63 6.48 2.72
N VAL A 157 0.74 5.45 1.90
CA VAL A 157 0.23 4.10 2.20
C VAL A 157 1.41 3.15 2.29
N THR A 158 1.47 2.37 3.36
CA THR A 158 2.49 1.32 3.55
C THR A 158 1.79 -0.04 3.64
N LEU A 159 2.23 -0.97 2.80
CA LEU A 159 1.85 -2.39 2.87
C LEU A 159 3.06 -3.20 3.30
N TYR A 160 2.90 -4.05 4.32
CA TYR A 160 3.94 -4.96 4.79
C TYR A 160 3.77 -6.34 4.17
N ASN A 161 4.88 -7.02 3.88
CA ASN A 161 4.90 -8.39 3.34
C ASN A 161 4.93 -9.46 4.44
N SER A 162 5.06 -9.07 5.71
CA SER A 162 5.05 -9.98 6.85
C SER A 162 3.63 -10.42 7.20
N ASN A 163 3.53 -11.69 7.62
CA ASN A 163 2.28 -12.25 8.13
C ASN A 163 2.00 -11.72 9.54
N ILE A 164 0.71 -11.69 9.92
CA ILE A 164 0.27 -11.28 11.26
C ILE A 164 0.95 -12.16 12.34
N GLU A 165 1.05 -13.48 12.10
CA GLU A 165 1.68 -14.43 13.02
C GLU A 165 3.19 -14.18 13.18
N GLU A 166 3.89 -13.84 12.11
CA GLU A 166 5.32 -13.50 12.16
C GLU A 166 5.56 -12.21 12.93
N SER A 167 4.74 -11.18 12.72
CA SER A 167 4.88 -9.89 13.42
C SER A 167 4.64 -10.04 14.93
N MET A 168 3.67 -10.84 15.35
CA MET A 168 3.44 -11.13 16.76
C MET A 168 4.61 -11.89 17.39
N ASN A 169 5.24 -12.83 16.67
CA ASN A 169 6.43 -13.53 17.13
C ASN A 169 7.63 -12.58 17.29
N TYR A 170 7.84 -11.64 16.35
CA TYR A 170 8.92 -10.66 16.46
C TYR A 170 8.72 -9.72 17.66
N GLU A 171 7.51 -9.19 17.86
CA GLU A 171 7.21 -8.36 19.05
C GLU A 171 7.40 -9.13 20.37
N PHE A 172 7.03 -10.40 20.41
CA PHE A 172 7.23 -11.24 21.59
C PHE A 172 8.72 -11.52 21.86
N ILE A 173 9.48 -11.83 20.82
CA ILE A 173 10.94 -12.03 20.90
C ILE A 173 11.66 -10.75 21.35
N ASP A 174 11.25 -9.59 20.83
CA ASP A 174 11.86 -8.32 21.22
C ASP A 174 11.51 -7.91 22.65
N LYS A 175 10.31 -8.18 23.12
CA LYS A 175 9.95 -8.04 24.55
C LYS A 175 10.78 -8.96 25.46
N ILE A 176 11.00 -10.21 25.06
CA ILE A 176 11.89 -11.13 25.80
C ILE A 176 13.31 -10.58 25.84
N LYS A 177 13.85 -10.09 24.74
CA LYS A 177 15.20 -9.51 24.69
C LYS A 177 15.33 -8.28 25.58
N GLU A 178 14.31 -7.43 25.66
CA GLU A 178 14.29 -6.27 26.57
C GLU A 178 14.29 -6.70 28.04
N VAL A 179 13.46 -7.66 28.40
CA VAL A 179 13.41 -8.22 29.78
C VAL A 179 14.74 -8.88 30.15
N CYS A 180 15.38 -9.60 29.22
CA CYS A 180 16.67 -10.24 29.45
C CYS A 180 17.86 -9.25 29.53
N LYS A 181 17.71 -8.02 29.05
CA LYS A 181 18.75 -6.96 29.16
C LYS A 181 18.72 -6.23 30.50
N GLN A 182 17.66 -6.33 31.28
CA GLN A 182 17.61 -5.72 32.61
C GLN A 182 18.47 -6.56 33.58
N PRO A 183 19.48 -5.96 34.22
CA PRO A 183 20.26 -6.69 35.24
C PRO A 183 19.35 -7.06 36.38
N ARG A 184 19.35 -8.35 36.75
CA ARG A 184 18.67 -8.80 37.97
C ARG A 184 19.33 -8.12 39.16
N THR A 185 18.67 -7.13 39.74
CA THR A 185 19.01 -6.65 41.07
C THR A 185 18.87 -7.81 42.04
N LYS A 186 19.99 -8.30 42.55
CA LYS A 186 19.99 -9.20 43.69
C LYS A 186 19.70 -8.32 44.91
N ASP A 187 18.47 -8.39 45.40
CA ASP A 187 18.19 -7.95 46.77
C ASP A 187 18.79 -9.01 47.72
N TYR A 188 19.78 -8.54 48.50
CA TYR A 188 20.29 -9.26 49.66
C TYR A 188 19.56 -8.79 50.91
#